data_054f46163e5b1f5dba0a8eb147026a7f
#
_entry.id   054f46163e5b1f5dba0a8eb147026a7f
#
_cell.length_a   1.000
_cell.length_b   1.000
_cell.length_c   1.000
_cell.angle_alpha   90.00
_cell.angle_beta   90.00
_cell.angle_gamma   90.00
#
_symmetry.space_group_name_H-M   'P 1'
#
loop_
_entity.id
_entity.type
_entity.pdbx_description
1 polymer ?
#
loop_
_entity_poly.entity_id
_entity_poly.type
_entity_poly.pdbx_seq_one_letter_code
_entity_poly.pdbx_strand_id
1 'polypeptide(L)'
;MNEPSSTQPETGSATHRNRPDGQLRRLRLLTGALLLAGLACLVLFLPSLAGRDGNTAAPEVSVPAATTAAVTTEAPAPSSAAPATSPTPEGPAAAAPQHLAYPAAGIDVVVYPLDPSAEDQERQTIIPPSTKDGYWLTPYGTPGAGSANTTYIVGHSWQDQDAPFNHLSTRAAAGDLLTVTTSTGQLAYRVESVTTYEKSSLKDSPIWAVAPNTVVLISCYTDDLWGTNVVVVATPA
;
A
#
# COMPACT_ATOMS: atom_id res chain seq x y z
N MET A 1 -24.21 75.27 8.88
CA MET A 1 -25.41 75.44 9.75
C MET A 1 -25.97 74.07 10.01
N ASN A 2 -26.03 73.72 11.28
CA ASN A 2 -26.78 72.67 11.95
C ASN A 2 -26.34 71.19 11.77
N GLU A 3 -25.45 70.77 12.68
CA GLU A 3 -25.73 69.62 13.53
C GLU A 3 -26.99 69.86 14.40
N PRO A 4 -27.64 68.84 14.94
CA PRO A 4 -27.07 67.93 15.90
C PRO A 4 -27.74 66.52 16.00
N SER A 5 -27.15 65.73 16.85
CA SER A 5 -27.69 64.92 17.95
C SER A 5 -27.75 63.42 17.78
N SER A 6 -26.77 62.70 18.34
CA SER A 6 -26.82 61.85 19.54
C SER A 6 -28.10 61.09 19.79
N THR A 7 -28.03 59.73 19.74
CA THR A 7 -28.67 58.89 20.77
C THR A 7 -28.08 57.46 20.75
N GLN A 8 -27.34 57.09 21.77
CA GLN A 8 -27.27 55.69 22.27
C GLN A 8 -28.49 55.50 23.20
N PRO A 9 -29.01 54.32 23.25
CA PRO A 9 -28.87 53.43 24.40
C PRO A 9 -28.89 51.96 23.96
N GLU A 10 -28.70 50.96 24.65
CA GLU A 10 -28.57 50.55 26.05
C GLU A 10 -28.07 49.14 26.14
N THR A 11 -27.38 48.84 27.19
CA THR A 11 -26.91 47.56 27.67
C THR A 11 -28.04 46.51 27.81
N GLY A 12 -27.86 45.37 27.09
CA GLY A 12 -28.66 44.17 27.24
C GLY A 12 -27.86 43.06 27.94
N SER A 13 -28.15 42.84 29.20
CA SER A 13 -27.61 41.82 30.09
C SER A 13 -27.77 40.41 29.53
N ALA A 14 -26.67 39.71 29.31
CA ALA A 14 -26.67 38.29 28.90
C ALA A 14 -26.85 37.41 30.14
N THR A 15 -27.98 36.80 30.23
CA THR A 15 -28.33 35.81 31.24
C THR A 15 -27.52 34.52 31.03
N HIS A 16 -26.68 34.22 31.98
CA HIS A 16 -25.92 32.95 32.08
C HIS A 16 -26.91 31.79 32.27
N ARG A 17 -27.08 30.96 31.25
CA ARG A 17 -27.88 29.74 31.36
C ARG A 17 -27.00 28.55 31.67
N ASN A 18 -27.10 28.13 32.91
CA ASN A 18 -26.51 26.95 33.53
C ASN A 18 -26.72 25.70 32.66
N ARG A 19 -25.65 24.99 32.32
CA ARG A 19 -25.68 23.63 31.74
C ARG A 19 -25.77 22.60 32.88
N PRO A 20 -26.64 21.61 32.77
CA PRO A 20 -26.72 20.56 33.79
C PRO A 20 -25.60 19.55 33.64
N ASP A 21 -24.83 19.33 34.70
CA ASP A 21 -23.75 18.36 34.92
C ASP A 21 -24.23 16.88 34.94
N GLY A 22 -25.15 16.49 34.07
CA GLY A 22 -25.79 15.16 34.13
C GLY A 22 -25.16 14.06 33.30
N GLN A 23 -24.22 14.34 32.39
CA GLN A 23 -23.71 13.30 31.46
C GLN A 23 -22.39 12.65 31.89
N LEU A 24 -21.65 13.22 32.82
CA LEU A 24 -20.34 12.65 33.23
C LEU A 24 -20.43 11.51 34.26
N ARG A 25 -21.61 11.23 34.81
CA ARG A 25 -21.80 10.14 35.82
C ARG A 25 -22.16 8.78 35.21
N ARG A 26 -22.60 8.71 33.96
CA ARG A 26 -23.01 7.44 33.34
C ARG A 26 -21.87 6.68 32.63
N LEU A 27 -20.71 7.30 32.43
CA LEU A 27 -19.58 6.69 31.74
C LEU A 27 -18.58 5.96 32.68
N ARG A 28 -18.77 6.04 34.00
CA ARG A 28 -17.85 5.41 34.97
C ARG A 28 -18.34 4.09 35.59
N LEU A 29 -19.50 3.58 35.18
CA LEU A 29 -20.05 2.32 35.69
C LEU A 29 -20.00 1.14 34.70
N LEU A 30 -19.49 1.32 33.48
CA LEU A 30 -19.38 0.26 32.48
C LEU A 30 -17.94 -0.29 32.28
N THR A 31 -16.96 0.27 32.95
CA THR A 31 -15.54 -0.20 32.83
C THR A 31 -15.12 -1.19 33.93
N GLY A 32 -16.00 -1.56 34.84
CA GLY A 32 -15.70 -2.45 35.98
C GLY A 32 -16.06 -3.93 35.79
N ALA A 33 -16.77 -4.31 34.74
CA ALA A 33 -17.32 -5.67 34.60
C ALA A 33 -16.64 -6.58 33.56
N LEU A 34 -15.58 -6.12 32.86
CA LEU A 34 -14.94 -6.87 31.76
C LEU A 34 -13.54 -7.40 32.11
N LEU A 35 -13.09 -7.30 33.35
CA LEU A 35 -11.75 -7.75 33.78
C LEU A 35 -11.73 -9.08 34.55
N LEU A 36 -12.83 -9.82 34.65
CA LEU A 36 -12.90 -11.08 35.39
C LEU A 36 -13.21 -12.33 34.56
N ALA A 37 -13.31 -12.24 33.24
CA ALA A 37 -13.58 -13.38 32.36
C ALA A 37 -12.36 -13.88 31.55
N GLY A 38 -11.17 -13.31 31.73
CA GLY A 38 -9.98 -13.59 30.91
C GLY A 38 -8.97 -14.59 31.51
N LEU A 39 -9.22 -15.17 32.70
CA LEU A 39 -8.19 -15.97 33.40
C LEU A 39 -8.49 -17.48 33.53
N ALA A 40 -9.36 -18.04 32.72
CA ALA A 40 -9.77 -19.46 32.86
C ALA A 40 -9.46 -20.38 31.66
N CYS A 41 -8.71 -19.96 30.64
CA CYS A 41 -8.40 -20.81 29.46
C CYS A 41 -6.91 -20.97 29.14
N LEU A 42 -6.04 -20.93 30.12
CA LEU A 42 -4.59 -21.14 29.89
C LEU A 42 -4.06 -22.40 30.60
N VAL A 43 -4.72 -23.53 30.47
CA VAL A 43 -4.09 -24.87 30.77
C VAL A 43 -4.79 -25.86 29.85
N LEU A 44 -4.06 -26.39 28.85
CA LEU A 44 -4.25 -27.67 28.16
C LEU A 44 -3.85 -27.56 26.67
N PHE A 45 -2.55 -27.46 26.40
CA PHE A 45 -1.97 -28.05 25.19
C PHE A 45 -0.45 -28.15 25.35
N LEU A 46 0.00 -29.22 25.99
CA LEU A 46 1.36 -29.74 25.89
C LEU A 46 1.33 -30.90 24.89
N PRO A 47 2.02 -30.83 23.74
CA PRO A 47 2.27 -32.07 22.99
C PRO A 47 3.43 -32.83 23.59
N SER A 48 3.17 -34.07 23.89
CA SER A 48 4.10 -35.12 24.35
C SER A 48 5.22 -35.33 23.34
N LEU A 49 6.45 -35.13 23.79
CA LEU A 49 7.65 -35.69 23.18
C LEU A 49 7.76 -37.16 23.65
N ALA A 50 7.41 -38.08 22.76
CA ALA A 50 7.77 -39.50 22.91
C ALA A 50 8.69 -39.85 21.75
N GLY A 51 9.91 -40.21 22.09
CA GLY A 51 10.94 -40.67 21.17
C GLY A 51 10.57 -41.96 20.46
N ARG A 52 11.17 -42.15 19.31
CA ARG A 52 11.25 -43.41 18.62
C ARG A 52 12.61 -43.54 17.96
N ASP A 53 13.51 -44.21 18.64
CA ASP A 53 14.72 -44.83 18.07
C ASP A 53 14.29 -45.90 17.08
N GLY A 54 14.89 -45.91 15.90
CA GLY A 54 14.65 -46.90 14.86
C GLY A 54 15.80 -46.93 13.88
N ASN A 55 16.85 -47.59 14.31
CA ASN A 55 17.99 -48.04 13.50
C ASN A 55 17.50 -48.98 12.39
N THR A 56 17.81 -48.70 11.13
CA THR A 56 17.79 -49.71 10.06
C THR A 56 18.89 -49.45 9.05
N ALA A 57 19.71 -50.45 8.91
CA ALA A 57 20.93 -50.53 8.10
C ALA A 57 20.72 -50.30 6.60
N ALA A 58 21.73 -49.74 5.97
CA ALA A 58 21.90 -49.68 4.52
C ALA A 58 22.28 -51.06 3.94
N PRO A 59 21.84 -51.42 2.74
CA PRO A 59 22.47 -52.44 1.98
C PRO A 59 23.54 -51.85 1.03
N GLU A 60 24.72 -52.37 1.18
CA GLU A 60 25.89 -52.21 0.34
C GLU A 60 25.61 -52.86 -1.02
N VAL A 61 25.74 -52.14 -2.14
CA VAL A 61 25.68 -52.67 -3.48
C VAL A 61 27.07 -52.53 -4.12
N SER A 62 27.70 -53.65 -4.30
CA SER A 62 28.96 -53.84 -4.99
C SER A 62 28.91 -53.38 -6.46
N VAL A 63 29.92 -52.62 -6.86
CA VAL A 63 30.19 -52.23 -8.23
C VAL A 63 31.12 -53.24 -8.89
N PRO A 64 30.83 -53.83 -10.07
CA PRO A 64 31.81 -54.47 -10.86
C PRO A 64 32.57 -53.45 -11.72
N ALA A 65 33.90 -53.53 -11.67
CA ALA A 65 34.81 -52.82 -12.57
C ALA A 65 34.67 -53.32 -14.00
N ALA A 66 34.43 -52.47 -14.93
CA ALA A 66 34.53 -52.73 -16.37
C ALA A 66 35.53 -51.79 -17.03
N THR A 67 36.43 -52.42 -17.67
CA THR A 67 37.65 -52.04 -18.37
C THR A 67 37.49 -50.93 -19.41
N THR A 68 38.46 -50.06 -19.42
CA THR A 68 38.84 -48.98 -20.31
C THR A 68 38.77 -49.34 -21.80
N ALA A 69 38.13 -48.47 -22.59
CA ALA A 69 38.49 -48.21 -23.98
C ALA A 69 38.49 -46.69 -24.19
N ALA A 70 39.68 -46.15 -24.39
CA ALA A 70 39.89 -44.76 -24.74
C ALA A 70 39.45 -44.52 -26.20
N VAL A 71 38.36 -43.80 -26.38
CA VAL A 71 38.02 -43.19 -27.65
C VAL A 71 38.33 -41.69 -27.54
N THR A 72 39.36 -41.27 -28.24
CA THR A 72 39.71 -39.87 -28.45
C THR A 72 38.66 -39.26 -29.35
N THR A 73 37.68 -38.59 -28.76
CA THR A 73 36.75 -37.75 -29.52
C THR A 73 37.24 -36.31 -29.41
N GLU A 74 37.65 -35.80 -30.54
CA GLU A 74 38.00 -34.40 -30.76
C GLU A 74 36.83 -33.51 -30.33
N ALA A 75 37.09 -32.61 -29.38
CA ALA A 75 36.10 -31.66 -28.87
C ALA A 75 35.78 -30.63 -29.95
N PRO A 76 34.50 -30.40 -30.31
CA PRO A 76 34.15 -29.28 -31.15
C PRO A 76 34.44 -27.96 -30.40
N ALA A 77 35.10 -27.05 -31.13
CA ALA A 77 35.42 -25.71 -30.66
C ALA A 77 34.14 -25.01 -30.12
N PRO A 78 34.23 -24.22 -29.00
CA PRO A 78 33.09 -23.48 -28.50
C PRO A 78 32.64 -22.50 -29.58
N SER A 79 31.44 -22.72 -30.11
CA SER A 79 30.76 -21.74 -30.95
C SER A 79 30.52 -20.53 -30.11
N SER A 80 31.14 -19.40 -30.41
CA SER A 80 30.92 -18.12 -29.79
C SER A 80 29.44 -17.72 -30.02
N ALA A 81 28.59 -17.98 -29.04
CA ALA A 81 27.21 -17.50 -29.06
C ALA A 81 27.24 -15.99 -29.15
N ALA A 82 26.65 -15.43 -30.20
CA ALA A 82 26.41 -14.00 -30.30
C ALA A 82 25.65 -13.54 -29.07
N PRO A 83 25.95 -12.35 -28.49
CA PRO A 83 25.19 -11.83 -27.35
C PRO A 83 23.74 -11.74 -27.77
N ALA A 84 22.88 -12.43 -27.00
CA ALA A 84 21.43 -12.30 -27.15
C ALA A 84 21.06 -10.84 -26.86
N THR A 85 20.61 -10.11 -27.87
CA THR A 85 20.02 -8.80 -27.72
C THR A 85 18.78 -8.97 -26.86
N SER A 86 18.81 -8.49 -25.61
CA SER A 86 17.61 -8.40 -24.78
C SER A 86 16.58 -7.54 -25.51
N PRO A 87 15.31 -7.95 -25.58
CA PRO A 87 14.27 -7.14 -26.22
C PRO A 87 14.24 -5.75 -25.57
N THR A 88 14.24 -4.72 -26.39
CA THR A 88 14.02 -3.34 -25.92
C THR A 88 12.63 -3.26 -25.32
N PRO A 89 12.46 -2.76 -24.09
CA PRO A 89 11.13 -2.57 -23.50
C PRO A 89 10.27 -1.69 -24.41
N GLU A 90 9.01 -2.09 -24.66
CA GLU A 90 8.07 -1.31 -25.45
C GLU A 90 7.44 -0.18 -24.63
N GLY A 91 7.21 0.97 -25.27
CA GLY A 91 6.52 2.13 -24.72
C GLY A 91 7.43 3.22 -24.14
N PRO A 92 6.85 4.26 -23.54
CA PRO A 92 7.59 5.34 -22.92
C PRO A 92 8.52 4.83 -21.82
N ALA A 93 9.77 5.32 -21.82
CA ALA A 93 10.76 4.94 -20.83
C ALA A 93 10.30 5.33 -19.39
N ALA A 94 10.78 4.57 -18.41
CA ALA A 94 10.47 4.84 -17.01
C ALA A 94 10.91 6.25 -16.60
N ALA A 95 9.99 7.02 -16.02
CA ALA A 95 10.21 8.39 -15.55
C ALA A 95 9.26 8.73 -14.41
N ALA A 96 9.59 9.78 -13.64
CA ALA A 96 8.76 10.26 -12.54
C ALA A 96 7.33 10.58 -12.99
N PRO A 97 6.29 10.10 -12.29
CA PRO A 97 4.91 10.43 -12.60
C PRO A 97 4.63 11.90 -12.30
N GLN A 98 3.86 12.55 -13.15
CA GLN A 98 3.48 13.96 -13.05
C GLN A 98 1.96 14.15 -12.93
N HIS A 99 1.19 13.19 -13.43
CA HIS A 99 -0.26 13.24 -13.42
C HIS A 99 -0.86 11.85 -13.42
N LEU A 100 -1.99 11.69 -12.72
CA LEU A 100 -2.78 10.48 -12.66
C LEU A 100 -4.21 10.77 -13.13
N ALA A 101 -4.64 10.09 -14.19
CA ALA A 101 -6.02 10.08 -14.65
C ALA A 101 -6.61 8.67 -14.48
N TYR A 102 -7.69 8.53 -13.71
CA TYR A 102 -8.44 7.30 -13.54
C TYR A 102 -9.94 7.59 -13.76
N PRO A 103 -10.42 7.62 -15.02
CA PRO A 103 -11.75 8.12 -15.37
C PRO A 103 -12.89 7.38 -14.69
N ALA A 104 -12.83 6.04 -14.60
CA ALA A 104 -13.87 5.24 -13.95
C ALA A 104 -14.04 5.61 -12.46
N ALA A 105 -12.95 5.96 -11.79
CA ALA A 105 -12.98 6.45 -10.42
C ALA A 105 -13.20 7.97 -10.34
N GLY A 106 -13.18 8.71 -11.47
CA GLY A 106 -13.29 10.18 -11.47
C GLY A 106 -12.08 10.85 -10.82
N ILE A 107 -10.89 10.25 -10.93
CA ILE A 107 -9.62 10.82 -10.45
C ILE A 107 -8.93 11.48 -11.62
N ASP A 108 -8.52 12.74 -11.42
CA ASP A 108 -7.75 13.55 -12.37
C ASP A 108 -6.92 14.55 -11.54
N VAL A 109 -5.66 14.17 -11.23
CA VAL A 109 -4.84 14.89 -10.25
C VAL A 109 -3.38 15.02 -10.70
N VAL A 110 -2.74 16.10 -10.27
CA VAL A 110 -1.29 16.24 -10.33
C VAL A 110 -0.65 15.26 -9.35
N VAL A 111 0.50 14.72 -9.72
CA VAL A 111 1.31 13.86 -8.86
C VAL A 111 2.62 14.55 -8.53
N TYR A 112 2.85 14.78 -7.24
CA TYR A 112 4.08 15.39 -6.73
C TYR A 112 5.01 14.33 -6.15
N PRO A 113 6.33 14.56 -6.17
CA PRO A 113 7.26 13.68 -5.47
C PRO A 113 7.10 13.81 -3.95
N LEU A 114 7.18 12.68 -3.26
CA LEU A 114 7.22 12.60 -1.81
C LEU A 114 8.39 11.72 -1.40
N ASP A 115 9.32 12.30 -0.65
CA ASP A 115 10.44 11.59 -0.05
C ASP A 115 10.15 11.38 1.44
N PRO A 116 9.63 10.21 1.85
CA PRO A 116 9.33 9.94 3.24
C PRO A 116 10.61 9.88 4.08
N SER A 117 10.55 10.31 5.33
CA SER A 117 11.66 10.15 6.26
C SER A 117 12.02 8.67 6.45
N ALA A 118 13.25 8.37 6.87
CA ALA A 118 13.66 7.00 7.16
C ALA A 118 12.77 6.37 8.25
N GLU A 119 12.33 7.14 9.23
CA GLU A 119 11.43 6.70 10.29
C GLU A 119 10.03 6.34 9.74
N ASP A 120 9.49 7.15 8.82
CA ASP A 120 8.20 6.88 8.17
C ASP A 120 8.28 5.62 7.30
N GLN A 121 9.40 5.43 6.60
CA GLN A 121 9.65 4.24 5.80
C GLN A 121 9.73 2.97 6.66
N GLU A 122 10.46 3.00 7.78
CA GLU A 122 10.57 1.87 8.72
C GLU A 122 9.22 1.51 9.33
N ARG A 123 8.42 2.51 9.68
CA ARG A 123 7.08 2.33 10.26
C ARG A 123 6.01 2.08 9.21
N GLN A 124 6.33 2.36 7.93
CA GLN A 124 5.36 2.38 6.83
C GLN A 124 4.10 3.19 7.18
N THR A 125 4.33 4.31 7.86
CA THR A 125 3.32 5.29 8.26
C THR A 125 3.51 6.55 7.43
N ILE A 126 3.37 6.43 6.11
CA ILE A 126 3.58 7.54 5.18
C ILE A 126 2.32 8.37 5.12
N ILE A 127 2.44 9.64 5.52
CA ILE A 127 1.33 10.60 5.49
C ILE A 127 1.66 11.66 4.44
N PRO A 128 0.94 11.70 3.30
CA PRO A 128 1.15 12.73 2.30
C PRO A 128 0.75 14.13 2.83
N PRO A 129 1.22 15.22 2.20
CA PRO A 129 0.73 16.56 2.48
C PRO A 129 -0.80 16.66 2.36
N SER A 130 -1.42 17.49 3.19
CA SER A 130 -2.89 17.61 3.32
C SER A 130 -3.48 18.40 2.13
N THR A 131 -3.42 17.82 0.94
CA THR A 131 -4.03 18.33 -0.32
C THR A 131 -4.91 17.24 -0.94
N LYS A 132 -5.53 17.54 -2.08
CA LYS A 132 -6.31 16.56 -2.87
C LYS A 132 -5.50 15.93 -4.00
N ASP A 133 -4.21 16.24 -4.10
CA ASP A 133 -3.30 15.73 -5.11
C ASP A 133 -2.79 14.32 -4.80
N GLY A 134 -2.11 13.70 -5.77
CA GLY A 134 -1.37 12.47 -5.60
C GLY A 134 0.09 12.73 -5.20
N TYR A 135 0.70 11.78 -4.50
CA TYR A 135 2.10 11.85 -4.09
C TYR A 135 2.81 10.55 -4.41
N TRP A 136 3.82 10.62 -5.26
CA TRP A 136 4.67 9.49 -5.62
C TRP A 136 5.79 9.31 -4.61
N LEU A 137 5.94 8.09 -4.08
CA LEU A 137 6.99 7.74 -3.13
C LEU A 137 8.33 7.54 -3.85
N THR A 138 9.23 8.52 -3.75
CA THR A 138 10.49 8.59 -4.51
C THR A 138 11.49 7.46 -4.25
N PRO A 139 11.57 6.82 -3.05
CA PRO A 139 12.49 5.72 -2.80
C PRO A 139 12.18 4.42 -3.55
N TYR A 140 10.99 4.34 -4.17
CA TYR A 140 10.54 3.16 -4.92
C TYR A 140 10.71 3.36 -6.43
N GLY A 141 9.96 2.62 -7.25
CA GLY A 141 10.06 2.68 -8.69
C GLY A 141 9.41 3.89 -9.35
N THR A 142 9.70 4.06 -10.63
CA THR A 142 9.02 4.98 -11.55
C THR A 142 8.26 4.19 -12.61
N PRO A 143 7.09 4.65 -13.07
CA PRO A 143 6.31 3.94 -14.08
C PRO A 143 6.96 4.02 -15.46
N GLY A 144 6.80 2.99 -16.27
CA GLY A 144 7.23 2.99 -17.66
C GLY A 144 8.14 1.82 -18.05
N ALA A 145 8.45 1.78 -19.34
CA ALA A 145 9.26 0.73 -19.95
C ALA A 145 10.66 0.70 -19.34
N GLY A 146 11.11 -0.47 -18.92
CA GLY A 146 12.38 -0.68 -18.23
C GLY A 146 12.36 -0.42 -16.73
N SER A 147 11.22 -0.05 -16.14
CA SER A 147 11.08 0.02 -14.69
C SER A 147 11.26 -1.35 -14.05
N ALA A 148 12.18 -1.45 -13.09
CA ALA A 148 12.49 -2.70 -12.39
C ALA A 148 11.74 -2.81 -11.04
N ASN A 149 10.91 -1.83 -10.68
CA ASN A 149 10.29 -1.75 -9.37
C ASN A 149 8.84 -1.25 -9.46
N THR A 150 8.14 -1.33 -8.33
CA THR A 150 6.77 -0.85 -8.14
C THR A 150 6.75 0.67 -7.93
N THR A 151 5.83 1.35 -8.57
CA THR A 151 5.55 2.78 -8.37
C THR A 151 4.38 2.93 -7.40
N TYR A 152 4.59 3.61 -6.28
CA TYR A 152 3.53 3.89 -5.31
C TYR A 152 3.08 5.34 -5.41
N ILE A 153 1.77 5.55 -5.54
CA ILE A 153 1.13 6.88 -5.49
C ILE A 153 0.11 6.86 -4.35
N VAL A 154 0.29 7.77 -3.41
CA VAL A 154 -0.57 7.89 -2.23
C VAL A 154 -1.36 9.19 -2.29
N GLY A 155 -2.55 9.20 -1.69
CA GLY A 155 -3.38 10.41 -1.58
C GLY A 155 -4.34 10.31 -0.41
N HIS A 156 -4.84 11.46 0.05
CA HIS A 156 -5.79 11.51 1.14
C HIS A 156 -7.21 11.18 0.72
N SER A 157 -7.89 10.36 1.51
CA SER A 157 -9.35 10.38 1.60
C SER A 157 -9.77 11.41 2.65
N TRP A 158 -10.84 12.13 2.36
CA TRP A 158 -11.35 13.20 3.19
C TRP A 158 -12.71 12.82 3.77
N GLN A 159 -12.88 13.08 5.05
CA GLN A 159 -14.20 13.02 5.69
C GLN A 159 -14.99 14.29 5.37
N ASP A 160 -16.30 14.15 5.20
CA ASP A 160 -17.24 15.27 5.03
C ASP A 160 -17.01 16.15 3.78
N GLN A 161 -16.16 15.72 2.82
CA GLN A 161 -15.99 16.37 1.53
C GLN A 161 -15.61 15.39 0.43
N ASP A 162 -16.03 15.68 -0.78
CA ASP A 162 -15.62 14.91 -1.94
C ASP A 162 -14.14 15.21 -2.29
N ALA A 163 -13.38 14.13 -2.50
CA ALA A 163 -11.99 14.20 -2.90
C ALA A 163 -11.65 13.03 -3.84
N PRO A 164 -10.73 13.22 -4.81
CA PRO A 164 -10.44 12.22 -5.82
C PRO A 164 -10.11 10.85 -5.24
N PHE A 165 -9.26 10.78 -4.23
CA PHE A 165 -8.84 9.51 -3.62
C PHE A 165 -9.92 8.81 -2.76
N ASN A 166 -11.01 9.51 -2.38
CA ASN A 166 -12.19 8.86 -1.79
C ASN A 166 -12.77 7.80 -2.75
N HIS A 167 -12.67 8.07 -4.05
CA HIS A 167 -13.28 7.25 -5.07
C HIS A 167 -12.57 5.90 -5.29
N LEU A 168 -11.35 5.74 -4.80
CA LEU A 168 -10.71 4.41 -4.77
C LEU A 168 -11.54 3.40 -3.97
N SER A 169 -12.19 3.85 -2.88
CA SER A 169 -13.04 3.00 -2.04
C SER A 169 -14.40 2.69 -2.66
N THR A 170 -14.92 3.57 -3.53
CA THR A 170 -16.33 3.55 -3.92
C THR A 170 -16.57 3.27 -5.40
N ARG A 171 -15.55 3.47 -6.27
CA ARG A 171 -15.71 3.39 -7.72
C ARG A 171 -14.66 2.56 -8.42
N ALA A 172 -13.46 2.39 -7.84
CA ALA A 172 -12.40 1.62 -8.48
C ALA A 172 -12.77 0.13 -8.57
N ALA A 173 -12.50 -0.49 -9.72
CA ALA A 173 -12.78 -1.90 -9.96
C ALA A 173 -11.66 -2.57 -10.77
N ALA A 174 -11.49 -3.88 -10.58
CA ALA A 174 -10.60 -4.68 -11.44
C ALA A 174 -11.08 -4.63 -12.90
N GLY A 175 -10.12 -4.50 -13.82
CA GLY A 175 -10.37 -4.35 -15.25
C GLY A 175 -10.43 -2.90 -15.73
N ASP A 176 -10.59 -1.92 -14.83
CA ASP A 176 -10.56 -0.49 -15.18
C ASP A 176 -9.22 -0.08 -15.78
N LEU A 177 -9.26 1.01 -16.55
CA LEU A 177 -8.06 1.65 -17.10
C LEU A 177 -7.74 2.95 -16.37
N LEU A 178 -6.47 3.14 -16.08
CA LEU A 178 -5.92 4.41 -15.62
C LEU A 178 -4.71 4.81 -16.48
N THR A 179 -4.38 6.08 -16.47
CA THR A 179 -3.25 6.65 -17.21
C THR A 179 -2.34 7.39 -16.24
N VAL A 180 -1.05 7.08 -16.30
CA VAL A 180 -0.01 7.87 -15.64
C VAL A 180 0.76 8.66 -16.69
N THR A 181 0.81 9.98 -16.56
CA THR A 181 1.61 10.85 -17.42
C THR A 181 2.96 11.12 -16.77
N THR A 182 4.01 10.98 -17.56
CA THR A 182 5.41 11.27 -17.18
C THR A 182 6.03 12.25 -18.16
N SER A 183 7.28 12.63 -17.96
CA SER A 183 8.04 13.44 -18.93
C SER A 183 8.34 12.69 -20.25
N THR A 184 8.25 11.37 -20.26
CA THR A 184 8.52 10.51 -21.44
C THR A 184 7.26 10.14 -22.20
N GLY A 185 6.08 10.38 -21.66
CA GLY A 185 4.80 10.11 -22.31
C GLY A 185 3.70 9.65 -21.37
N GLN A 186 2.60 9.22 -21.96
CA GLN A 186 1.46 8.65 -21.25
C GLN A 186 1.56 7.13 -21.22
N LEU A 187 1.26 6.57 -20.08
CA LEU A 187 1.34 5.15 -19.79
C LEU A 187 -0.03 4.64 -19.36
N ALA A 188 -0.58 3.69 -20.10
CA ALA A 188 -1.84 3.07 -19.74
C ALA A 188 -1.61 1.86 -18.83
N TYR A 189 -2.41 1.76 -17.78
CA TYR A 189 -2.41 0.65 -16.83
C TYR A 189 -3.81 0.09 -16.68
N ARG A 190 -3.89 -1.22 -16.46
CA ARG A 190 -5.12 -1.94 -16.13
C ARG A 190 -5.12 -2.34 -14.68
N VAL A 191 -6.21 -2.05 -13.99
CA VAL A 191 -6.40 -2.44 -12.59
C VAL A 191 -6.54 -3.97 -12.49
N GLU A 192 -5.65 -4.59 -11.74
CA GLU A 192 -5.68 -6.03 -11.45
C GLU A 192 -6.54 -6.31 -10.20
N SER A 193 -6.42 -5.47 -9.19
CA SER A 193 -7.13 -5.66 -7.94
C SER A 193 -7.42 -4.36 -7.21
N VAL A 194 -8.51 -4.39 -6.46
CA VAL A 194 -8.85 -3.39 -5.43
C VAL A 194 -9.06 -4.15 -4.13
N THR A 195 -8.26 -3.86 -3.12
CA THR A 195 -8.24 -4.62 -1.85
C THR A 195 -8.14 -3.66 -0.67
N THR A 196 -8.71 -4.04 0.45
CA THR A 196 -8.57 -3.29 1.71
C THR A 196 -7.58 -3.99 2.64
N TYR A 197 -6.83 -3.19 3.40
CA TYR A 197 -5.88 -3.66 4.41
C TYR A 197 -6.05 -2.86 5.69
N GLU A 198 -6.03 -3.55 6.82
CA GLU A 198 -5.87 -2.89 8.12
C GLU A 198 -4.56 -2.09 8.15
N LYS A 199 -4.60 -0.84 8.60
CA LYS A 199 -3.40 0.02 8.67
C LYS A 199 -2.28 -0.60 9.49
N SER A 200 -2.63 -1.30 10.56
CA SER A 200 -1.68 -1.99 11.45
C SER A 200 -0.88 -3.10 10.77
N SER A 201 -1.44 -3.72 9.71
CA SER A 201 -0.84 -4.83 8.97
C SER A 201 -0.38 -4.47 7.57
N LEU A 202 -0.66 -3.25 7.09
CA LEU A 202 -0.30 -2.82 5.74
C LEU A 202 1.21 -2.95 5.48
N LYS A 203 2.04 -2.64 6.48
CA LYS A 203 3.50 -2.74 6.39
C LYS A 203 4.01 -4.16 6.07
N ASP A 204 3.26 -5.18 6.48
CA ASP A 204 3.62 -6.59 6.30
C ASP A 204 2.90 -7.21 5.08
N SER A 205 2.15 -6.41 4.32
CA SER A 205 1.36 -6.87 3.20
C SER A 205 2.19 -7.09 1.93
N PRO A 206 1.75 -7.97 1.01
CA PRO A 206 2.48 -8.27 -0.23
C PRO A 206 2.55 -7.11 -1.22
N ILE A 207 1.82 -6.01 -1.00
CA ILE A 207 1.85 -4.85 -1.90
C ILE A 207 3.24 -4.20 -2.00
N TRP A 208 4.10 -4.40 -0.99
CA TRP A 208 5.46 -3.86 -0.96
C TRP A 208 6.49 -4.74 -1.68
N ALA A 209 6.06 -5.89 -2.21
CA ALA A 209 6.92 -6.71 -3.05
C ALA A 209 7.29 -5.96 -4.34
N VAL A 210 8.56 -6.09 -4.73
CA VAL A 210 9.05 -5.51 -5.99
C VAL A 210 8.32 -6.16 -7.16
N ALA A 211 7.62 -5.36 -7.95
CA ALA A 211 6.93 -5.78 -9.17
C ALA A 211 7.27 -4.79 -10.30
N PRO A 212 7.99 -5.24 -11.34
CA PRO A 212 8.42 -4.38 -12.44
C PRO A 212 7.24 -3.66 -13.09
N ASN A 213 7.40 -2.35 -13.33
CA ASN A 213 6.44 -1.49 -14.02
C ASN A 213 4.99 -1.62 -13.51
N THR A 214 4.81 -1.89 -12.23
CA THR A 214 3.50 -1.94 -11.56
C THR A 214 3.22 -0.63 -10.86
N VAL A 215 1.99 -0.15 -10.92
CA VAL A 215 1.51 1.03 -10.20
C VAL A 215 0.58 0.60 -9.08
N VAL A 216 0.83 1.12 -7.89
CA VAL A 216 0.00 0.89 -6.69
C VAL A 216 -0.52 2.23 -6.18
N LEU A 217 -1.85 2.37 -6.12
CA LEU A 217 -2.50 3.53 -5.52
C LEU A 217 -2.96 3.18 -4.11
N ILE A 218 -2.69 4.05 -3.14
CA ILE A 218 -3.04 3.82 -1.72
C ILE A 218 -3.76 5.05 -1.17
N SER A 219 -4.87 4.82 -0.47
CA SER A 219 -5.58 5.85 0.29
C SER A 219 -6.23 5.25 1.54
N CYS A 220 -6.79 6.11 2.40
CA CYS A 220 -7.65 5.64 3.48
C CYS A 220 -8.98 5.10 2.91
N TYR A 221 -9.50 4.03 3.48
CA TYR A 221 -10.84 3.53 3.13
C TYR A 221 -11.91 4.45 3.69
N THR A 222 -12.85 4.90 2.86
CA THR A 222 -13.81 5.97 3.24
C THR A 222 -14.74 5.59 4.38
N ASP A 223 -15.11 4.31 4.50
CA ASP A 223 -15.99 3.83 5.56
C ASP A 223 -15.25 3.60 6.89
N ASP A 224 -13.90 3.57 6.85
CA ASP A 224 -13.04 3.46 8.02
C ASP A 224 -11.70 4.18 7.80
N LEU A 225 -11.73 5.50 7.82
CA LEU A 225 -10.55 6.36 7.58
C LEU A 225 -9.41 6.14 8.56
N TRP A 226 -9.69 5.59 9.74
CA TRP A 226 -8.70 5.46 10.81
C TRP A 226 -8.08 4.07 10.92
N GLY A 227 -8.82 3.02 10.55
CA GLY A 227 -8.40 1.63 10.68
C GLY A 227 -7.92 1.00 9.38
N THR A 228 -8.44 1.43 8.22
CA THR A 228 -8.30 0.69 6.97
C THR A 228 -7.77 1.55 5.82
N ASN A 229 -6.94 0.96 4.96
CA ASN A 229 -6.55 1.53 3.67
C ASN A 229 -7.22 0.77 2.53
N VAL A 230 -7.51 1.48 1.44
CA VAL A 230 -7.80 0.90 0.13
C VAL A 230 -6.55 0.93 -0.73
N VAL A 231 -6.30 -0.16 -1.44
CA VAL A 231 -5.15 -0.34 -2.32
C VAL A 231 -5.62 -0.82 -3.69
N VAL A 232 -5.18 -0.14 -4.73
CA VAL A 232 -5.40 -0.50 -6.14
C VAL A 232 -4.06 -0.90 -6.73
N VAL A 233 -3.98 -2.09 -7.31
CA VAL A 233 -2.79 -2.58 -8.03
C VAL A 233 -3.11 -2.60 -9.52
N ALA A 234 -2.24 -2.01 -10.34
CA ALA A 234 -2.42 -1.93 -11.78
C ALA A 234 -1.10 -2.25 -12.53
N THR A 235 -1.24 -2.99 -13.64
CA THR A 235 -0.14 -3.41 -14.52
C THR A 235 -0.29 -2.76 -15.90
N PRO A 236 0.74 -2.71 -16.73
CA PRO A 236 0.65 -2.17 -18.10
C PRO A 236 -0.50 -2.79 -18.89
N ALA A 237 -1.29 -1.95 -19.59
CA ALA A 237 -2.50 -2.35 -20.33
C ALA A 237 -2.16 -2.80 -21.77
#